data_433f68161c8d9568d158fd476ed72914
#
_entry.id   433f68161c8d9568d158fd476ed72914
#
_cell.length_a   1.000
_cell.length_b   1.000
_cell.length_c   1.000
_cell.angle_alpha   90.00
_cell.angle_beta   90.00
_cell.angle_gamma   90.00
#
_symmetry.space_group_name_H-M   'P 1'
#
loop_
_entity.id
_entity.type
_entity.pdbx_description
1 polymer ?
#
loop_
_entity_poly.entity_id
_entity_poly.type
_entity_poly.pdbx_seq_one_letter_code
_entity_poly.pdbx_strand_id
1 'polypeptide(L)'
;MAKPKKFNVVLPPEPPLARRPRAVIVGASSGIGAALARRLAAEGYVVAALARRKAELEELCGEINTQAGDLRAVAYSHDVTEVEKIPLVFQRLLKDLSGIELFVYCTGVTLPVAIDEFSLEKDRQMIETNLLGAIAWLGHTAALFQRLGAGRLVGISSVAGDRGRVLNPAYNSSKAGLDAYLEALRNRLTRHGVHVLTVKPGFVDTAQLKGSPTKFGVISPDQAAAGIWKAIRARRQVVYIPWYWRWIMLVVRLTPSFIFRRLSF
;
A
#
# COMPACT_ATOMS: atom_id res chain seq x y z
N MET A 1 -36.73 -38.53 -35.71
CA MET A 1 -35.61 -37.68 -35.25
C MET A 1 -36.15 -36.65 -34.30
N ALA A 2 -35.89 -36.81 -33.01
CA ALA A 2 -36.33 -35.86 -31.99
C ALA A 2 -35.40 -34.65 -31.95
N LYS A 3 -35.95 -33.41 -31.99
CA LYS A 3 -35.21 -32.17 -31.88
C LYS A 3 -34.52 -32.08 -30.51
N PRO A 4 -33.25 -31.66 -30.45
CA PRO A 4 -32.57 -31.51 -29.17
C PRO A 4 -33.26 -30.43 -28.30
N LYS A 5 -33.60 -30.79 -27.06
CA LYS A 5 -34.11 -29.83 -26.08
C LYS A 5 -33.08 -28.76 -25.88
N LYS A 6 -33.40 -27.49 -26.24
CA LYS A 6 -32.60 -26.34 -25.82
C LYS A 6 -32.63 -26.21 -24.29
N PHE A 7 -31.55 -26.54 -23.64
CA PHE A 7 -31.34 -26.15 -22.26
C PHE A 7 -31.22 -24.63 -22.25
N ASN A 8 -32.24 -23.93 -21.76
CA ASN A 8 -32.11 -22.58 -21.34
C ASN A 8 -31.26 -22.56 -20.08
N VAL A 9 -29.95 -22.47 -20.24
CA VAL A 9 -29.05 -22.12 -19.15
C VAL A 9 -29.33 -20.66 -18.85
N VAL A 10 -30.11 -20.40 -17.80
CA VAL A 10 -30.19 -19.09 -17.18
C VAL A 10 -28.81 -18.89 -16.57
N LEU A 11 -27.95 -18.13 -17.27
CA LEU A 11 -26.68 -17.71 -16.71
C LEU A 11 -27.02 -16.94 -15.43
N PRO A 12 -26.35 -17.25 -14.29
CA PRO A 12 -26.51 -16.42 -13.10
C PRO A 12 -26.27 -14.98 -13.49
N PRO A 13 -26.97 -14.01 -12.86
CA PRO A 13 -26.71 -12.59 -13.11
C PRO A 13 -25.22 -12.35 -13.04
N GLU A 14 -24.68 -11.52 -13.95
CA GLU A 14 -23.25 -11.17 -13.99
C GLU A 14 -22.69 -11.10 -12.59
N PRO A 15 -21.56 -11.76 -12.32
CA PRO A 15 -21.08 -11.88 -10.96
C PRO A 15 -21.04 -10.48 -10.34
N PRO A 16 -21.49 -10.32 -9.09
CA PRO A 16 -21.58 -9.00 -8.42
C PRO A 16 -20.30 -8.18 -8.50
N LEU A 17 -19.15 -8.81 -8.76
CA LEU A 17 -17.83 -8.23 -8.96
C LEU A 17 -17.74 -7.31 -10.19
N ALA A 18 -18.52 -7.52 -11.24
CA ALA A 18 -18.39 -6.79 -12.52
C ALA A 18 -18.78 -5.30 -12.41
N ARG A 19 -19.60 -4.92 -11.42
CA ARG A 19 -20.14 -3.55 -11.27
C ARG A 19 -19.53 -2.75 -10.12
N ARG A 20 -18.64 -3.34 -9.30
CA ARG A 20 -18.05 -2.69 -8.13
C ARG A 20 -16.64 -2.20 -8.42
N PRO A 21 -16.22 -1.08 -7.83
CA PRO A 21 -14.82 -0.66 -7.94
C PRO A 21 -13.89 -1.69 -7.27
N ARG A 22 -12.72 -1.91 -7.84
CA ARG A 22 -11.76 -2.93 -7.41
C ARG A 22 -10.49 -2.28 -6.93
N ALA A 23 -10.02 -2.77 -5.81
CA ALA A 23 -8.78 -2.32 -5.20
C ALA A 23 -7.81 -3.49 -5.00
N VAL A 24 -6.54 -3.23 -5.22
CA VAL A 24 -5.44 -4.13 -4.86
C VAL A 24 -4.66 -3.51 -3.72
N ILE A 25 -4.43 -4.24 -2.64
CA ILE A 25 -3.61 -3.82 -1.51
C ILE A 25 -2.47 -4.80 -1.30
N VAL A 26 -1.26 -4.37 -1.58
CA VAL A 26 -0.03 -5.12 -1.30
C VAL A 26 0.44 -4.77 0.11
N GLY A 27 0.54 -5.78 0.99
CA GLY A 27 0.82 -5.61 2.41
C GLY A 27 -0.44 -5.59 3.28
N ALA A 28 -1.45 -6.39 2.93
CA ALA A 28 -2.76 -6.38 3.57
C ALA A 28 -2.89 -7.30 4.80
N SER A 29 -1.91 -8.15 5.13
CA SER A 29 -2.07 -9.15 6.20
C SER A 29 -2.10 -8.58 7.62
N SER A 30 -1.78 -7.30 7.83
CA SER A 30 -1.82 -6.66 9.16
C SER A 30 -1.76 -5.13 9.08
N GLY A 31 -1.89 -4.47 10.24
CA GLY A 31 -1.67 -3.05 10.40
C GLY A 31 -2.49 -2.17 9.47
N ILE A 32 -1.85 -1.16 8.88
CA ILE A 32 -2.51 -0.19 8.00
C ILE A 32 -3.18 -0.88 6.80
N GLY A 33 -2.51 -1.89 6.19
CA GLY A 33 -3.03 -2.56 5.01
C GLY A 33 -4.30 -3.35 5.29
N ALA A 34 -4.37 -4.09 6.41
CA ALA A 34 -5.57 -4.82 6.83
C ALA A 34 -6.73 -3.87 7.17
N ALA A 35 -6.44 -2.80 7.94
CA ALA A 35 -7.45 -1.78 8.26
C ALA A 35 -7.99 -1.09 6.99
N LEU A 36 -7.11 -0.81 6.03
CA LEU A 36 -7.52 -0.21 4.76
C LEU A 36 -8.34 -1.18 3.90
N ALA A 37 -8.03 -2.49 3.93
CA ALA A 37 -8.81 -3.51 3.24
C ALA A 37 -10.24 -3.57 3.78
N ARG A 38 -10.42 -3.63 5.12
CA ARG A 38 -11.74 -3.55 5.75
C ARG A 38 -12.47 -2.26 5.37
N ARG A 39 -11.78 -1.13 5.43
CA ARG A 39 -12.37 0.16 5.08
C ARG A 39 -12.84 0.22 3.63
N LEU A 40 -12.01 -0.19 2.67
CA LEU A 40 -12.38 -0.16 1.25
C LEU A 40 -13.53 -1.12 0.94
N ALA A 41 -13.55 -2.30 1.55
CA ALA A 41 -14.67 -3.23 1.42
C ALA A 41 -15.98 -2.63 1.93
N ALA A 42 -15.96 -1.97 3.09
CA ALA A 42 -17.11 -1.23 3.64
C ALA A 42 -17.57 -0.07 2.74
N GLU A 43 -16.65 0.54 1.99
CA GLU A 43 -16.95 1.59 1.00
C GLU A 43 -17.38 1.03 -0.38
N GLY A 44 -17.62 -0.28 -0.46
CA GLY A 44 -18.19 -0.94 -1.64
C GLY A 44 -17.18 -1.51 -2.62
N TYR A 45 -15.88 -1.47 -2.33
CA TYR A 45 -14.86 -2.08 -3.18
C TYR A 45 -14.85 -3.60 -3.05
N VAL A 46 -14.42 -4.26 -4.13
CA VAL A 46 -13.85 -5.60 -4.06
C VAL A 46 -12.35 -5.47 -3.92
N VAL A 47 -11.79 -6.09 -2.89
CA VAL A 47 -10.39 -5.94 -2.51
C VAL A 47 -9.60 -7.22 -2.76
N ALA A 48 -8.57 -7.16 -3.60
CA ALA A 48 -7.53 -8.18 -3.60
C ALA A 48 -6.50 -7.83 -2.52
N ALA A 49 -6.44 -8.67 -1.50
CA ALA A 49 -5.51 -8.55 -0.39
C ALA A 49 -4.27 -9.39 -0.66
N LEU A 50 -3.09 -8.75 -0.76
CA LEU A 50 -1.82 -9.43 -1.02
C LEU A 50 -0.86 -9.30 0.15
N ALA A 51 -0.22 -10.40 0.52
CA ALA A 51 0.93 -10.46 1.42
C ALA A 51 1.57 -11.85 1.38
N ARG A 52 2.69 -12.04 2.09
CA ARG A 52 3.35 -13.36 2.23
C ARG A 52 2.56 -14.32 3.11
N ARG A 53 1.95 -13.80 4.17
CA ARG A 53 1.26 -14.58 5.20
C ARG A 53 -0.12 -14.95 4.73
N LYS A 54 -0.25 -16.18 4.22
CA LYS A 54 -1.47 -16.67 3.60
C LYS A 54 -2.61 -16.82 4.62
N ALA A 55 -2.34 -17.40 5.78
CA ALA A 55 -3.36 -17.66 6.78
C ALA A 55 -4.03 -16.35 7.27
N GLU A 56 -3.23 -15.32 7.58
CA GLU A 56 -3.76 -14.03 8.03
C GLU A 56 -4.54 -13.29 6.92
N LEU A 57 -4.18 -13.53 5.64
CA LEU A 57 -4.95 -12.98 4.53
C LEU A 57 -6.29 -13.69 4.37
N GLU A 58 -6.32 -15.00 4.50
CA GLU A 58 -7.54 -15.80 4.40
C GLU A 58 -8.50 -15.48 5.55
N GLU A 59 -7.98 -15.31 6.77
CA GLU A 59 -8.75 -14.86 7.93
C GLU A 59 -9.35 -13.46 7.69
N LEU A 60 -8.52 -12.47 7.30
CA LEU A 60 -8.98 -11.13 6.98
C LEU A 60 -10.07 -11.12 5.91
N CYS A 61 -9.87 -11.86 4.82
CA CYS A 61 -10.84 -11.92 3.73
C CYS A 61 -12.12 -12.61 4.17
N GLY A 62 -12.03 -13.67 4.99
CA GLY A 62 -13.18 -14.35 5.59
C GLY A 62 -14.00 -13.42 6.48
N GLU A 63 -13.35 -12.66 7.37
CA GLU A 63 -14.02 -11.63 8.19
C GLU A 63 -14.75 -10.58 7.34
N ILE A 64 -14.06 -10.02 6.34
CA ILE A 64 -14.62 -9.00 5.45
C ILE A 64 -15.85 -9.54 4.70
N ASN A 65 -15.74 -10.74 4.15
CA ASN A 65 -16.81 -11.37 3.36
C ASN A 65 -18.01 -11.72 4.25
N THR A 66 -17.77 -12.24 5.45
CA THR A 66 -18.83 -12.55 6.43
C THR A 66 -19.57 -11.28 6.85
N GLN A 67 -18.84 -10.22 7.17
CA GLN A 67 -19.42 -8.94 7.57
C GLN A 67 -20.23 -8.29 6.43
N ALA A 68 -19.77 -8.44 5.19
CA ALA A 68 -20.43 -7.87 4.02
C ALA A 68 -21.64 -8.71 3.54
N GLY A 69 -21.74 -9.98 3.95
CA GLY A 69 -22.70 -10.95 3.42
C GLY A 69 -22.49 -11.31 1.95
N ASP A 70 -21.31 -11.05 1.40
CA ASP A 70 -20.99 -11.11 -0.02
C ASP A 70 -19.48 -11.15 -0.26
N LEU A 71 -19.04 -11.55 -1.45
CA LEU A 71 -17.62 -11.56 -1.81
C LEU A 71 -17.10 -10.14 -1.99
N ARG A 72 -16.30 -9.66 -1.03
CA ARG A 72 -15.70 -8.33 -0.99
C ARG A 72 -14.18 -8.34 -0.87
N ALA A 73 -13.60 -9.48 -0.49
CA ALA A 73 -12.17 -9.61 -0.37
C ALA A 73 -11.69 -10.99 -0.85
N VAL A 74 -10.55 -11.00 -1.55
CA VAL A 74 -9.89 -12.22 -2.06
C VAL A 74 -8.42 -12.17 -1.66
N ALA A 75 -7.91 -13.29 -1.13
CA ALA A 75 -6.54 -13.42 -0.65
C ALA A 75 -5.59 -13.89 -1.78
N TYR A 76 -4.43 -13.23 -1.88
CA TYR A 76 -3.34 -13.62 -2.79
C TYR A 76 -2.02 -13.68 -2.02
N SER A 77 -1.44 -14.85 -1.89
CA SER A 77 -0.12 -14.99 -1.26
C SER A 77 0.99 -14.68 -2.26
N HIS A 78 1.84 -13.68 -1.93
CA HIS A 78 3.00 -13.31 -2.73
C HIS A 78 4.03 -12.56 -1.87
N ASP A 79 5.31 -12.86 -2.07
CA ASP A 79 6.41 -12.08 -1.51
C ASP A 79 6.83 -11.00 -2.52
N VAL A 80 6.82 -9.74 -2.08
CA VAL A 80 7.17 -8.59 -2.94
C VAL A 80 8.63 -8.57 -3.40
N THR A 81 9.49 -9.35 -2.74
CA THR A 81 10.90 -9.51 -3.14
C THR A 81 11.07 -10.48 -4.31
N GLU A 82 10.07 -11.32 -4.59
CA GLU A 82 10.05 -12.20 -5.78
C GLU A 82 9.57 -11.42 -7.01
N VAL A 83 10.36 -10.43 -7.43
CA VAL A 83 9.96 -9.47 -8.48
C VAL A 83 9.68 -10.13 -9.83
N GLU A 84 10.32 -11.25 -10.13
CA GLU A 84 10.13 -12.01 -11.37
C GLU A 84 8.76 -12.67 -11.46
N LYS A 85 8.12 -12.93 -10.31
CA LYS A 85 6.77 -13.51 -10.26
C LYS A 85 5.66 -12.47 -10.39
N ILE A 86 5.99 -11.19 -10.22
CA ILE A 86 4.99 -10.10 -10.24
C ILE A 86 4.16 -10.08 -11.52
N PRO A 87 4.72 -10.21 -12.74
CA PRO A 87 3.92 -10.21 -13.96
C PRO A 87 2.83 -11.27 -13.98
N LEU A 88 3.15 -12.49 -13.51
CA LEU A 88 2.20 -13.60 -13.46
C LEU A 88 1.09 -13.34 -12.43
N VAL A 89 1.48 -12.91 -11.22
CA VAL A 89 0.51 -12.58 -10.15
C VAL A 89 -0.39 -11.42 -10.60
N PHE A 90 0.17 -10.40 -11.24
CA PHE A 90 -0.57 -9.25 -11.74
C PHE A 90 -1.58 -9.63 -12.83
N GLN A 91 -1.21 -10.49 -13.77
CA GLN A 91 -2.13 -11.02 -14.79
C GLN A 91 -3.28 -11.80 -14.16
N ARG A 92 -2.99 -12.65 -13.17
CA ARG A 92 -4.02 -13.38 -12.42
C ARG A 92 -4.98 -12.44 -11.72
N LEU A 93 -4.48 -11.41 -11.03
CA LEU A 93 -5.29 -10.38 -10.38
C LEU A 93 -6.23 -9.67 -11.38
N LEU A 94 -5.71 -9.29 -12.55
CA LEU A 94 -6.52 -8.64 -13.58
C LEU A 94 -7.62 -9.54 -14.11
N LYS A 95 -7.33 -10.81 -14.29
CA LYS A 95 -8.32 -11.82 -14.75
C LYS A 95 -9.41 -12.02 -13.68
N ASP A 96 -9.02 -12.29 -12.44
CA ASP A 96 -9.94 -12.64 -11.37
C ASP A 96 -10.83 -11.44 -10.97
N LEU A 97 -10.28 -10.22 -10.98
CA LEU A 97 -11.02 -9.00 -10.65
C LEU A 97 -11.70 -8.34 -11.86
N SER A 98 -11.41 -8.77 -13.09
CA SER A 98 -11.88 -8.10 -14.31
C SER A 98 -11.48 -6.62 -14.39
N GLY A 99 -10.31 -6.26 -13.84
CA GLY A 99 -9.76 -4.90 -13.83
C GLY A 99 -9.42 -4.38 -12.43
N ILE A 100 -8.83 -3.18 -12.37
CA ILE A 100 -8.40 -2.53 -11.12
C ILE A 100 -8.59 -1.02 -11.28
N GLU A 101 -9.17 -0.34 -10.30
CA GLU A 101 -9.31 1.13 -10.26
C GLU A 101 -8.43 1.79 -9.20
N LEU A 102 -8.04 1.03 -8.16
CA LEU A 102 -7.21 1.51 -7.07
C LEU A 102 -6.11 0.49 -6.75
N PHE A 103 -4.89 0.93 -6.71
CA PHE A 103 -3.76 0.11 -6.29
C PHE A 103 -3.03 0.78 -5.13
N VAL A 104 -2.80 0.04 -4.05
CA VAL A 104 -2.13 0.51 -2.83
C VAL A 104 -0.93 -0.36 -2.53
N TYR A 105 0.27 0.23 -2.53
CA TYR A 105 1.46 -0.41 -1.99
C TYR A 105 1.64 0.00 -0.53
N CYS A 106 1.38 -0.94 0.38
CA CYS A 106 1.41 -0.74 1.84
C CYS A 106 2.47 -1.63 2.53
N THR A 107 3.19 -2.44 1.75
CA THR A 107 4.25 -3.29 2.31
C THR A 107 5.44 -2.45 2.75
N GLY A 108 5.99 -2.82 3.91
CA GLY A 108 7.23 -2.26 4.39
C GLY A 108 7.70 -3.00 5.64
N VAL A 109 9.01 -3.04 5.81
CA VAL A 109 9.67 -3.60 6.98
C VAL A 109 10.64 -2.59 7.59
N THR A 110 10.73 -2.60 8.90
CA THR A 110 11.76 -1.91 9.67
C THR A 110 12.44 -2.94 10.52
N LEU A 111 13.73 -3.12 10.34
CA LEU A 111 14.52 -4.03 11.17
C LEU A 111 15.21 -3.23 12.28
N PRO A 112 15.34 -3.79 13.48
CA PRO A 112 16.11 -3.12 14.54
C PRO A 112 17.59 -3.09 14.16
N VAL A 113 18.17 -1.87 14.16
CA VAL A 113 19.57 -1.60 13.86
C VAL A 113 20.12 -0.76 15.00
N ALA A 114 21.20 -1.23 15.66
CA ALA A 114 21.88 -0.45 16.66
C ALA A 114 22.63 0.74 16.03
N ILE A 115 22.98 1.74 16.82
CA ILE A 115 23.59 3.00 16.32
C ILE A 115 24.98 2.77 15.71
N ASP A 116 25.67 1.75 16.20
CA ASP A 116 27.00 1.31 15.79
C ASP A 116 26.97 0.07 14.86
N GLU A 117 25.78 -0.37 14.48
CA GLU A 117 25.58 -1.52 13.60
C GLU A 117 25.49 -1.09 12.13
N PHE A 118 26.31 -1.73 11.26
CA PHE A 118 26.29 -1.59 9.81
C PHE A 118 26.10 -2.98 9.18
N SER A 119 24.83 -3.38 8.99
CA SER A 119 24.46 -4.69 8.45
C SER A 119 23.90 -4.57 7.04
N LEU A 120 24.71 -4.94 6.03
CA LEU A 120 24.26 -4.96 4.64
C LEU A 120 23.05 -5.88 4.43
N GLU A 121 22.97 -6.98 5.16
CA GLU A 121 21.85 -7.92 5.06
C GLU A 121 20.52 -7.27 5.48
N LYS A 122 20.50 -6.60 6.65
CA LYS A 122 19.31 -5.87 7.11
C LYS A 122 18.96 -4.72 6.17
N ASP A 123 19.95 -3.97 5.71
CA ASP A 123 19.79 -2.85 4.81
C ASP A 123 19.21 -3.33 3.47
N ARG A 124 19.74 -4.40 2.92
CA ARG A 124 19.27 -5.04 1.70
C ARG A 124 17.82 -5.47 1.82
N GLN A 125 17.45 -6.16 2.89
CA GLN A 125 16.08 -6.60 3.13
C GLN A 125 15.09 -5.42 3.18
N MET A 126 15.49 -4.30 3.82
CA MET A 126 14.67 -3.09 3.86
C MET A 126 14.54 -2.44 2.48
N ILE A 127 15.62 -2.34 1.72
CA ILE A 127 15.60 -1.76 0.36
C ILE A 127 14.79 -2.65 -0.60
N GLU A 128 15.02 -3.95 -0.60
CA GLU A 128 14.30 -4.89 -1.48
C GLU A 128 12.79 -4.87 -1.21
N THR A 129 12.39 -4.91 0.06
CA THR A 129 10.97 -4.92 0.42
C THR A 129 10.30 -3.56 0.23
N ASN A 130 10.92 -2.47 0.75
CA ASN A 130 10.26 -1.18 0.84
C ASN A 130 10.33 -0.38 -0.46
N LEU A 131 11.37 -0.59 -1.27
CA LEU A 131 11.64 0.20 -2.47
C LEU A 131 11.59 -0.62 -3.76
N LEU A 132 12.39 -1.68 -3.90
CA LEU A 132 12.43 -2.44 -5.15
C LEU A 132 11.11 -3.15 -5.42
N GLY A 133 10.53 -3.81 -4.41
CA GLY A 133 9.19 -4.40 -4.52
C GLY A 133 8.12 -3.36 -4.85
N ALA A 134 8.22 -2.14 -4.27
CA ALA A 134 7.32 -1.04 -4.61
C ALA A 134 7.47 -0.58 -6.06
N ILE A 135 8.71 -0.39 -6.53
CA ILE A 135 9.00 -0.01 -7.93
C ILE A 135 8.42 -1.02 -8.89
N ALA A 136 8.62 -2.32 -8.63
CA ALA A 136 8.12 -3.38 -9.50
C ALA A 136 6.59 -3.40 -9.56
N TRP A 137 5.89 -3.42 -8.44
CA TRP A 137 4.42 -3.43 -8.40
C TRP A 137 3.79 -2.15 -8.97
N LEU A 138 4.31 -0.98 -8.53
CA LEU A 138 3.80 0.31 -8.99
C LEU A 138 4.09 0.53 -10.49
N GLY A 139 5.22 0.05 -10.99
CA GLY A 139 5.58 0.13 -12.41
C GLY A 139 4.59 -0.64 -13.31
N HIS A 140 4.28 -1.90 -12.97
CA HIS A 140 3.27 -2.69 -13.69
C HIS A 140 1.90 -2.02 -13.68
N THR A 141 1.48 -1.52 -12.51
CA THR A 141 0.19 -0.85 -12.37
C THR A 141 0.15 0.49 -13.10
N ALA A 142 1.25 1.25 -13.06
CA ALA A 142 1.39 2.51 -13.79
C ALA A 142 1.23 2.32 -15.30
N ALA A 143 1.88 1.29 -15.86
CA ALA A 143 1.75 0.96 -17.28
C ALA A 143 0.32 0.58 -17.67
N LEU A 144 -0.39 -0.16 -16.79
CA LEU A 144 -1.81 -0.47 -17.02
C LEU A 144 -2.67 0.80 -16.99
N PHE A 145 -2.58 1.60 -15.94
CA PHE A 145 -3.41 2.80 -15.76
C PHE A 145 -3.12 3.86 -16.82
N GLN A 146 -1.87 3.98 -17.26
CA GLN A 146 -1.51 4.86 -18.37
C GLN A 146 -2.24 4.46 -19.67
N ARG A 147 -2.31 3.16 -19.99
CA ARG A 147 -3.04 2.66 -21.17
C ARG A 147 -4.55 2.85 -21.05
N LEU A 148 -5.09 2.70 -19.82
CA LEU A 148 -6.52 2.88 -19.56
C LEU A 148 -6.94 4.36 -19.51
N GLY A 149 -6.00 5.29 -19.35
CA GLY A 149 -6.30 6.71 -19.17
C GLY A 149 -6.97 7.02 -17.82
N ALA A 150 -6.93 6.09 -16.88
CA ALA A 150 -7.61 6.21 -15.57
C ALA A 150 -6.96 5.30 -14.54
N GLY A 151 -7.13 5.64 -13.25
CA GLY A 151 -6.68 4.84 -12.13
C GLY A 151 -6.11 5.67 -10.97
N ARG A 152 -5.92 5.01 -9.83
CA ARG A 152 -5.35 5.63 -8.63
C ARG A 152 -4.25 4.75 -8.07
N LEU A 153 -3.04 5.29 -8.00
CA LEU A 153 -1.87 4.69 -7.36
C LEU A 153 -1.65 5.31 -6.00
N VAL A 154 -1.45 4.49 -4.98
CA VAL A 154 -1.17 4.93 -3.62
C VAL A 154 0.07 4.22 -3.10
N GLY A 155 1.06 4.98 -2.64
CA GLY A 155 2.22 4.44 -1.95
C GLY A 155 2.23 4.86 -0.48
N ILE A 156 2.35 3.89 0.42
CA ILE A 156 2.50 4.16 1.85
C ILE A 156 3.99 4.28 2.17
N SER A 157 4.44 5.53 2.25
CA SER A 157 5.79 5.90 2.66
C SER A 157 5.89 6.06 4.18
N SER A 158 6.55 7.09 4.66
CA SER A 158 6.69 7.44 6.08
C SER A 158 7.20 8.87 6.21
N VAL A 159 6.97 9.51 7.34
CA VAL A 159 7.71 10.73 7.74
C VAL A 159 9.23 10.49 7.80
N ALA A 160 9.66 9.24 7.94
CA ALA A 160 11.07 8.84 7.91
C ALA A 160 11.75 9.08 6.54
N GLY A 161 10.98 9.19 5.45
CA GLY A 161 11.50 9.51 4.13
C GLY A 161 11.86 10.99 3.93
N ASP A 162 11.43 11.88 4.83
CA ASP A 162 11.66 13.32 4.67
C ASP A 162 13.09 13.75 4.98
N ARG A 163 13.79 13.02 5.85
CA ARG A 163 15.18 13.31 6.22
C ARG A 163 15.86 12.10 6.83
N GLY A 164 17.14 11.87 6.48
CA GLY A 164 17.97 10.84 7.12
C GLY A 164 18.17 11.14 8.61
N ARG A 165 17.91 10.16 9.45
CA ARG A 165 18.04 10.23 10.92
C ARG A 165 19.12 9.26 11.38
N VAL A 166 19.51 9.37 12.64
CA VAL A 166 20.57 8.55 13.25
C VAL A 166 20.22 7.06 13.16
N LEU A 167 18.98 6.70 13.47
CA LEU A 167 18.53 5.30 13.43
C LEU A 167 18.01 4.91 12.03
N ASN A 168 18.25 3.65 11.66
CA ASN A 168 17.76 2.98 10.46
C ASN A 168 18.03 3.73 9.13
N PRO A 169 19.31 3.94 8.76
CA PRO A 169 19.67 4.66 7.52
C PRO A 169 19.01 4.07 6.27
N ALA A 170 19.02 2.74 6.11
CA ALA A 170 18.42 2.07 4.96
C ALA A 170 16.90 2.19 4.93
N TYR A 171 16.22 2.16 6.09
CA TYR A 171 14.78 2.42 6.16
C TYR A 171 14.48 3.85 5.68
N ASN A 172 15.19 4.85 6.21
CA ASN A 172 15.02 6.24 5.79
C ASN A 172 15.25 6.38 4.28
N SER A 173 16.32 5.79 3.76
CA SER A 173 16.67 5.80 2.33
C SER A 173 15.60 5.13 1.48
N SER A 174 15.07 3.98 1.90
CA SER A 174 14.01 3.26 1.19
C SER A 174 12.73 4.09 1.08
N LYS A 175 12.35 4.81 2.14
CA LYS A 175 11.15 5.67 2.15
C LYS A 175 11.36 6.98 1.39
N ALA A 176 12.56 7.56 1.43
CA ALA A 176 12.91 8.71 0.61
C ALA A 176 12.93 8.35 -0.89
N GLY A 177 13.49 7.19 -1.24
CA GLY A 177 13.47 6.66 -2.60
C GLY A 177 12.05 6.41 -3.11
N LEU A 178 11.18 5.84 -2.26
CA LEU A 178 9.76 5.65 -2.58
C LEU A 178 9.03 6.97 -2.80
N ASP A 179 9.31 7.99 -2.00
CA ASP A 179 8.75 9.34 -2.17
C ASP A 179 9.10 9.92 -3.54
N ALA A 180 10.38 9.89 -3.89
CA ALA A 180 10.89 10.38 -5.18
C ALA A 180 10.28 9.58 -6.36
N TYR A 181 10.17 8.25 -6.23
CA TYR A 181 9.57 7.42 -7.25
C TYR A 181 8.08 7.73 -7.47
N LEU A 182 7.31 7.88 -6.39
CA LEU A 182 5.89 8.26 -6.47
C LEU A 182 5.70 9.66 -7.07
N GLU A 183 6.58 10.60 -6.76
CA GLU A 183 6.56 11.94 -7.36
C GLU A 183 6.85 11.87 -8.86
N ALA A 184 7.85 11.11 -9.28
CA ALA A 184 8.16 10.88 -10.69
C ALA A 184 6.99 10.23 -11.44
N LEU A 185 6.33 9.22 -10.84
CA LEU A 185 5.13 8.62 -11.40
C LEU A 185 3.99 9.64 -11.53
N ARG A 186 3.78 10.49 -10.54
CA ARG A 186 2.78 11.57 -10.58
C ARG A 186 3.02 12.49 -11.76
N ASN A 187 4.26 12.95 -11.93
CA ASN A 187 4.64 13.84 -13.02
C ASN A 187 4.46 13.20 -14.41
N ARG A 188 4.72 11.88 -14.53
CA ARG A 188 4.51 11.15 -15.78
C ARG A 188 3.03 10.91 -16.10
N LEU A 189 2.23 10.57 -15.10
CA LEU A 189 0.91 9.97 -15.27
C LEU A 189 -0.24 10.98 -15.20
N THR A 190 -0.03 12.17 -14.63
CA THR A 190 -1.09 13.20 -14.49
C THR A 190 -1.73 13.54 -15.84
N ARG A 191 -0.93 13.66 -16.89
CA ARG A 191 -1.43 13.92 -18.27
C ARG A 191 -2.24 12.77 -18.87
N HIS A 192 -2.18 11.60 -18.25
CA HIS A 192 -2.94 10.41 -18.66
C HIS A 192 -4.15 10.13 -17.74
N GLY A 193 -4.61 11.12 -16.96
CA GLY A 193 -5.78 10.96 -16.08
C GLY A 193 -5.55 10.07 -14.84
N VAL A 194 -4.33 9.61 -14.59
CA VAL A 194 -3.98 8.76 -13.45
C VAL A 194 -3.59 9.60 -12.25
N HIS A 195 -4.16 9.27 -11.11
CA HIS A 195 -3.86 9.96 -9.85
C HIS A 195 -2.85 9.18 -9.01
N VAL A 196 -1.80 9.85 -8.51
CA VAL A 196 -0.77 9.25 -7.65
C VAL A 196 -0.73 9.94 -6.30
N LEU A 197 -0.96 9.18 -5.22
CA LEU A 197 -0.96 9.65 -3.83
C LEU A 197 0.23 9.07 -3.07
N THR A 198 1.03 9.94 -2.47
CA THR A 198 2.05 9.58 -1.47
C THR A 198 1.47 9.80 -0.08
N VAL A 199 1.42 8.76 0.73
CA VAL A 199 0.99 8.83 2.13
C VAL A 199 2.22 8.75 3.03
N LYS A 200 2.35 9.70 3.96
CA LYS A 200 3.43 9.77 4.95
C LYS A 200 2.87 9.62 6.36
N PRO A 201 2.70 8.38 6.86
CA PRO A 201 2.31 8.18 8.23
C PRO A 201 3.42 8.60 9.20
N GLY A 202 3.00 9.12 10.35
CA GLY A 202 3.84 9.16 11.54
C GLY A 202 3.85 7.79 12.24
N PHE A 203 3.69 7.79 13.56
CA PHE A 203 3.64 6.55 14.34
C PHE A 203 2.25 5.93 14.31
N VAL A 204 2.17 4.68 13.87
CA VAL A 204 0.93 3.89 13.84
C VAL A 204 1.15 2.63 14.67
N ASP A 205 0.21 2.29 15.53
CA ASP A 205 0.26 1.10 16.38
C ASP A 205 0.17 -0.18 15.55
N THR A 206 1.31 -0.63 15.10
CA THR A 206 1.49 -1.84 14.29
C THR A 206 2.65 -2.66 14.83
N ALA A 207 2.83 -3.87 14.32
CA ALA A 207 3.95 -4.72 14.70
C ALA A 207 5.32 -4.03 14.49
N GLN A 208 5.43 -3.09 13.55
CA GLN A 208 6.66 -2.32 13.30
C GLN A 208 6.99 -1.32 14.41
N LEU A 209 6.01 -0.89 15.19
CA LEU A 209 6.21 0.02 16.31
C LEU A 209 6.54 -0.71 17.63
N LYS A 210 6.31 -2.02 17.70
CA LYS A 210 6.60 -2.82 18.89
C LYS A 210 8.09 -2.70 19.27
N GLY A 211 8.35 -2.33 20.53
CA GLY A 211 9.72 -2.09 21.03
C GLY A 211 10.25 -0.68 20.81
N SER A 212 9.52 0.21 20.14
CA SER A 212 9.89 1.62 20.07
C SER A 212 9.53 2.35 21.36
N PRO A 213 10.42 3.18 21.92
CA PRO A 213 10.13 3.99 23.11
C PRO A 213 9.12 5.12 22.84
N THR A 214 8.78 5.36 21.59
CA THR A 214 7.94 6.49 21.18
C THR A 214 6.49 6.27 21.56
N LYS A 215 5.97 7.19 22.36
CA LYS A 215 4.54 7.27 22.73
C LYS A 215 3.82 8.48 22.13
N PHE A 216 4.56 9.39 21.49
CA PHE A 216 4.01 10.63 20.98
C PHE A 216 3.25 10.41 19.66
N GLY A 217 1.98 10.83 19.64
CA GLY A 217 1.20 10.89 18.41
C GLY A 217 0.95 9.55 17.74
N VAL A 218 0.98 8.45 18.50
CA VAL A 218 0.64 7.12 17.97
C VAL A 218 -0.86 7.05 17.70
N ILE A 219 -1.22 6.65 16.50
CA ILE A 219 -2.61 6.44 16.09
C ILE A 219 -2.87 4.96 15.81
N SER A 220 -4.15 4.55 15.83
CA SER A 220 -4.52 3.19 15.45
C SER A 220 -4.42 2.96 13.93
N PRO A 221 -4.30 1.71 13.46
CA PRO A 221 -4.39 1.36 12.04
C PRO A 221 -5.69 1.84 11.39
N ASP A 222 -6.81 1.81 12.12
CA ASP A 222 -8.11 2.26 11.61
C ASP A 222 -8.16 3.78 11.42
N GLN A 223 -7.58 4.55 12.33
CA GLN A 223 -7.43 5.99 12.17
C GLN A 223 -6.56 6.32 10.96
N ALA A 224 -5.46 5.58 10.75
CA ALA A 224 -4.62 5.73 9.57
C ALA A 224 -5.40 5.40 8.28
N ALA A 225 -6.12 4.28 8.24
CA ALA A 225 -6.94 3.86 7.11
C ALA A 225 -8.03 4.87 6.77
N ALA A 226 -8.70 5.44 7.78
CA ALA A 226 -9.70 6.49 7.59
C ALA A 226 -9.07 7.76 6.97
N GLY A 227 -7.90 8.17 7.44
CA GLY A 227 -7.15 9.30 6.87
C GLY A 227 -6.71 9.06 5.44
N ILE A 228 -6.23 7.85 5.12
CA ILE A 228 -5.83 7.43 3.78
C ILE A 228 -7.05 7.46 2.84
N TRP A 229 -8.16 6.87 3.25
CA TRP A 229 -9.38 6.88 2.46
C TRP A 229 -9.89 8.29 2.15
N LYS A 230 -9.91 9.16 3.17
CA LYS A 230 -10.24 10.59 2.97
C LYS A 230 -9.33 11.25 1.93
N ALA A 231 -8.03 10.95 1.96
CA ALA A 231 -7.06 11.49 1.00
C ALA A 231 -7.28 10.95 -0.42
N ILE A 232 -7.58 9.66 -0.57
CA ILE A 232 -7.91 9.02 -1.86
C ILE A 232 -9.15 9.67 -2.47
N ARG A 233 -10.22 9.85 -1.68
CA ARG A 233 -11.46 10.50 -2.14
C ARG A 233 -11.23 11.95 -2.56
N ALA A 234 -10.45 12.70 -1.77
CA ALA A 234 -10.13 14.09 -2.04
C ALA A 234 -9.04 14.28 -3.11
N ARG A 235 -8.57 13.23 -3.76
CA ARG A 235 -7.52 13.25 -4.78
C ARG A 235 -6.27 14.02 -4.34
N ARG A 236 -5.86 13.86 -3.08
CA ARG A 236 -4.65 14.48 -2.56
C ARG A 236 -3.41 13.85 -3.19
N GLN A 237 -2.36 14.66 -3.43
CA GLN A 237 -1.10 14.18 -4.01
C GLN A 237 -0.13 13.68 -2.94
N VAL A 238 -0.01 14.41 -1.84
CA VAL A 238 0.83 14.08 -0.69
C VAL A 238 0.05 14.37 0.58
N VAL A 239 0.05 13.41 1.52
CA VAL A 239 -0.60 13.61 2.83
C VAL A 239 0.27 13.08 3.95
N TYR A 240 0.25 13.78 5.07
CA TYR A 240 0.78 13.34 6.35
C TYR A 240 -0.38 12.85 7.24
N ILE A 241 -0.20 11.75 7.90
CA ILE A 241 -1.25 11.16 8.76
C ILE A 241 -0.62 10.79 10.12
N PRO A 242 -1.07 11.43 11.21
CA PRO A 242 -1.94 12.62 11.27
C PRO A 242 -1.37 13.86 10.59
N TRP A 243 -2.25 14.81 10.26
CA TRP A 243 -1.94 16.01 9.47
C TRP A 243 -0.85 16.91 10.08
N TYR A 244 -0.71 16.95 11.40
CA TYR A 244 0.27 17.80 12.10
C TYR A 244 1.72 17.37 11.82
N TRP A 245 1.97 16.12 11.39
CA TRP A 245 3.29 15.69 10.96
C TRP A 245 3.85 16.53 9.80
N ARG A 246 2.97 17.13 9.00
CA ARG A 246 3.41 18.05 7.95
C ARG A 246 4.25 19.20 8.50
N TRP A 247 3.80 19.78 9.61
CA TRP A 247 4.48 20.91 10.22
C TRP A 247 5.74 20.49 10.99
N ILE A 248 5.67 19.40 11.70
CA ILE A 248 6.83 18.82 12.38
C ILE A 248 7.93 18.53 11.35
N MET A 249 7.60 17.86 10.25
CA MET A 249 8.57 17.51 9.22
C MET A 249 9.03 18.73 8.41
N LEU A 250 8.24 19.77 8.30
CA LEU A 250 8.71 21.02 7.73
C LEU A 250 9.87 21.61 8.56
N VAL A 251 9.70 21.69 9.88
CA VAL A 251 10.78 22.15 10.80
C VAL A 251 12.00 21.24 10.69
N VAL A 252 11.79 19.90 10.74
CA VAL A 252 12.87 18.91 10.62
C VAL A 252 13.66 19.10 9.32
N ARG A 253 12.99 19.28 8.18
CA ARG A 253 13.63 19.49 6.87
C ARG A 253 14.41 20.79 6.77
N LEU A 254 13.90 21.86 7.37
CA LEU A 254 14.54 23.19 7.34
C LEU A 254 15.66 23.34 8.38
N THR A 255 15.76 22.45 9.36
CA THR A 255 16.83 22.50 10.36
C THR A 255 18.20 22.35 9.68
N PRO A 256 19.15 23.30 9.86
CA PRO A 256 20.49 23.19 9.27
C PRO A 256 21.21 21.91 9.70
N SER A 257 22.01 21.32 8.78
CA SER A 257 22.67 20.04 9.02
C SER A 257 23.63 20.06 10.22
N PHE A 258 24.29 21.19 10.49
CA PHE A 258 25.19 21.29 11.65
C PHE A 258 24.48 21.25 13.01
N ILE A 259 23.17 21.62 13.04
CA ILE A 259 22.31 21.45 14.20
C ILE A 259 21.77 20.02 14.23
N PHE A 260 21.20 19.56 13.10
CA PHE A 260 20.50 18.28 13.01
C PHE A 260 21.38 17.10 13.37
N ARG A 261 22.66 17.08 12.95
CA ARG A 261 23.61 16.00 13.28
C ARG A 261 23.93 15.85 14.76
N ARG A 262 23.55 16.82 15.59
CA ARG A 262 23.71 16.77 17.05
C ARG A 262 22.44 16.27 17.77
N LEU A 263 21.37 16.07 17.02
CA LEU A 263 20.12 15.55 17.54
C LEU A 263 20.10 14.01 17.38
N SER A 264 19.66 13.30 18.41
CA SER A 264 19.71 11.84 18.51
C SER A 264 18.31 11.19 18.34
N PHE A 265 17.49 11.67 17.41
CA PHE A 265 16.16 11.09 17.18
C PHE A 265 15.97 10.50 15.77
#